data_4969da81525841628c2b5cf7adfb9bcf
#
_entry.id   4969da81525841628c2b5cf7adfb9bcf
#
_cell.length_a   1.000
_cell.length_b   1.000
_cell.length_c   1.000
_cell.angle_alpha   90.00
_cell.angle_beta   90.00
_cell.angle_gamma   90.00
#
_symmetry.space_group_name_H-M   'P 1'
#
loop_
_entity.id
_entity.type
_entity.pdbx_description
1 polymer ?
#
loop_
_entity_poly.entity_id
_entity_poly.type
_entity_poly.pdbx_seq_one_letter_code
_entity_poly.pdbx_strand_id
1 'polypeptide(L)'
;ERNTYDLFDCERGNPTVSYTYDEAVRDNVLAPYDAQIIETKVMGFGIKGLELDAELKTNLIKQEEDPEKFEVPGTKFAKYFRDEKTNDVIIQKFMSHCHKTQDGKPCKTIFFCVSVEHAKELKKRFGKLYPNLSDDVVRITSEQARYMDEVKRFEKDSSPRIALSVGVLDTGVDIPEICNLVFVRPVFSHIRFWQMVGRGTRHISACAHKDWLPEYDGVHDKKDFRILDFKFGEFSNIKEHQIESTDNKKSGTDIRIKIFEKELELLKRKLTDKEKKIIKEHVVEKVNKIDQKS
;
A
#
# COMPACT_ATOMS: atom_id res chain seq x y z
N GLU A 1 -3.32 -2.33 28.00
CA GLU A 1 -3.84 -1.85 26.70
C GLU A 1 -5.34 -1.58 26.85
N ARG A 2 -5.78 -0.33 26.60
CA ARG A 2 -7.22 -0.03 26.57
C ARG A 2 -7.78 -0.59 25.25
N ASN A 3 -8.66 -1.56 25.36
CA ASN A 3 -9.36 -2.11 24.23
C ASN A 3 -10.39 -1.08 23.71
N THR A 4 -10.38 -0.82 22.40
CA THR A 4 -11.32 0.11 21.75
C THR A 4 -12.78 -0.27 22.00
N TYR A 5 -13.09 -1.56 22.03
CA TYR A 5 -14.44 -2.06 22.32
C TYR A 5 -14.91 -1.70 23.73
N ASP A 6 -14.02 -1.82 24.74
CA ASP A 6 -14.31 -1.44 26.13
C ASP A 6 -14.50 0.08 26.26
N LEU A 7 -13.84 0.90 25.41
CA LEU A 7 -13.96 2.35 25.41
C LEU A 7 -15.33 2.82 24.87
N PHE A 8 -15.87 2.10 23.91
CA PHE A 8 -17.14 2.42 23.26
C PHE A 8 -18.31 1.55 23.74
N ASP A 9 -18.11 0.79 24.81
CA ASP A 9 -19.12 -0.12 25.40
C ASP A 9 -19.73 -1.09 24.39
N CYS A 10 -18.86 -1.65 23.52
CA CYS A 10 -19.21 -2.61 22.49
C CYS A 10 -18.69 -4.01 22.84
N GLU A 11 -19.41 -5.04 22.44
CA GLU A 11 -18.91 -6.41 22.51
C GLU A 11 -17.70 -6.60 21.56
N ARG A 12 -16.71 -7.37 22.01
CA ARG A 12 -15.50 -7.64 21.21
C ARG A 12 -15.87 -8.32 19.87
N GLY A 13 -15.43 -7.72 18.77
CA GLY A 13 -15.72 -8.20 17.42
C GLY A 13 -17.10 -7.82 16.89
N ASN A 14 -17.91 -7.08 17.66
CA ASN A 14 -19.24 -6.65 17.25
C ASN A 14 -19.39 -5.12 17.41
N PRO A 15 -18.83 -4.30 16.52
CA PRO A 15 -18.96 -2.85 16.57
C PRO A 15 -20.41 -2.45 16.29
N THR A 16 -20.85 -1.34 16.89
CA THR A 16 -22.21 -0.79 16.68
C THR A 16 -22.49 -0.45 15.22
N VAL A 17 -21.46 0.02 14.51
CA VAL A 17 -21.48 0.31 13.07
C VAL A 17 -20.18 -0.17 12.46
N SER A 18 -20.26 -0.84 11.32
CA SER A 18 -19.11 -1.24 10.51
C SER A 18 -19.27 -0.70 9.10
N TYR A 19 -18.23 -0.06 8.58
CA TYR A 19 -18.14 0.37 7.19
C TYR A 19 -16.78 -0.07 6.66
N THR A 20 -16.80 -1.13 5.88
CA THR A 20 -15.59 -1.80 5.40
C THR A 20 -14.96 -1.05 4.22
N TYR A 21 -13.69 -1.31 3.94
CA TYR A 21 -13.00 -0.78 2.77
C TYR A 21 -13.73 -1.15 1.46
N ASP A 22 -14.20 -2.40 1.34
CA ASP A 22 -14.90 -2.88 0.14
C ASP A 22 -16.25 -2.18 -0.07
N GLU A 23 -16.95 -1.87 1.02
CA GLU A 23 -18.17 -1.05 0.97
C GLU A 23 -17.85 0.37 0.51
N ALA A 24 -16.81 0.99 1.05
CA ALA A 24 -16.38 2.33 0.68
C ALA A 24 -15.92 2.43 -0.78
N VAL A 25 -15.26 1.40 -1.31
CA VAL A 25 -14.91 1.31 -2.74
C VAL A 25 -16.16 1.14 -3.61
N ARG A 26 -17.10 0.30 -3.19
CA ARG A 26 -18.36 0.09 -3.92
C ARG A 26 -19.21 1.36 -4.00
N ASP A 27 -19.19 2.14 -2.93
CA ASP A 27 -19.91 3.41 -2.82
C ASP A 27 -19.18 4.58 -3.47
N ASN A 28 -18.02 4.33 -4.13
CA ASN A 28 -17.14 5.33 -4.74
C ASN A 28 -16.63 6.40 -3.75
N VAL A 29 -16.47 6.04 -2.48
CA VAL A 29 -15.88 6.90 -1.45
C VAL A 29 -14.36 6.76 -1.45
N LEU A 30 -13.87 5.52 -1.66
CA LEU A 30 -12.44 5.20 -1.73
C LEU A 30 -12.07 4.63 -3.11
N ALA A 31 -10.81 4.87 -3.53
CA ALA A 31 -10.24 4.24 -4.71
C ALA A 31 -9.85 2.79 -4.41
N PRO A 32 -10.10 1.84 -5.33
CA PRO A 32 -9.60 0.47 -5.21
C PRO A 32 -8.08 0.42 -5.35
N TYR A 33 -7.46 -0.66 -4.89
CA TYR A 33 -6.02 -0.90 -5.10
C TYR A 33 -5.77 -2.00 -6.13
N ASP A 34 -4.62 -1.89 -6.80
CA ASP A 34 -3.99 -2.94 -7.61
C ASP A 34 -2.68 -3.36 -6.91
N ALA A 35 -2.71 -4.49 -6.20
CA ALA A 35 -1.58 -4.95 -5.39
C ALA A 35 -0.75 -6.01 -6.12
N GLN A 36 0.55 -5.75 -6.27
CA GLN A 36 1.49 -6.59 -7.00
C GLN A 36 2.68 -6.96 -6.10
N ILE A 37 2.97 -8.27 -6.01
CA ILE A 37 4.18 -8.77 -5.34
C ILE A 37 5.31 -8.76 -6.37
N ILE A 38 6.36 -8.00 -6.10
CA ILE A 38 7.51 -7.89 -6.98
C ILE A 38 8.62 -8.81 -6.48
N GLU A 39 8.86 -9.90 -7.22
CA GLU A 39 9.97 -10.78 -6.96
C GLU A 39 11.24 -10.29 -7.68
N THR A 40 12.35 -10.26 -6.95
CA THR A 40 13.66 -9.99 -7.54
C THR A 40 14.59 -11.16 -7.24
N LYS A 41 15.32 -11.63 -8.25
CA LYS A 41 16.28 -12.74 -8.08
C LYS A 41 17.39 -12.40 -7.04
N VAL A 42 17.60 -11.13 -6.78
CA VAL A 42 18.61 -10.62 -5.86
C VAL A 42 18.13 -10.70 -4.40
N MET A 43 16.83 -10.66 -4.16
CA MET A 43 16.21 -10.69 -2.83
C MET A 43 15.87 -12.11 -2.32
N GLY A 44 16.29 -13.16 -3.05
CA GLY A 44 15.97 -14.56 -2.76
C GLY A 44 16.68 -15.19 -1.55
N PHE A 45 17.47 -14.43 -0.80
CA PHE A 45 18.16 -14.89 0.40
C PHE A 45 17.63 -14.17 1.64
N GLY A 46 16.97 -14.90 2.48
CA GLY A 46 16.29 -14.37 3.63
C GLY A 46 17.15 -14.04 4.87
N ILE A 47 16.60 -13.44 5.95
CA ILE A 47 17.28 -12.99 7.19
C ILE A 47 16.51 -13.44 8.42
N LYS A 48 17.23 -13.82 9.49
CA LYS A 48 16.65 -14.01 10.83
C LYS A 48 16.82 -12.73 11.65
N GLY A 49 15.79 -12.33 12.41
CA GLY A 49 15.76 -11.09 13.18
C GLY A 49 16.90 -10.89 14.17
N LEU A 50 17.51 -11.99 14.64
CA LEU A 50 18.69 -11.98 15.51
C LEU A 50 19.97 -11.50 14.80
N GLU A 51 20.00 -11.50 13.46
CA GLU A 51 21.17 -11.12 12.64
C GLU A 51 21.07 -9.70 12.09
N LEU A 52 20.02 -8.95 12.46
CA LEU A 52 19.89 -7.54 12.11
C LEU A 52 21.00 -6.75 12.77
N ASP A 53 21.62 -5.83 12.04
CA ASP A 53 22.58 -4.91 12.66
C ASP A 53 21.87 -3.97 13.66
N ALA A 54 22.66 -3.37 14.57
CA ALA A 54 22.13 -2.55 15.64
C ALA A 54 21.36 -1.32 15.13
N GLU A 55 21.73 -0.78 13.97
CA GLU A 55 21.09 0.36 13.35
C GLU A 55 19.70 0.01 12.85
N LEU A 56 19.56 -1.14 12.17
CA LEU A 56 18.26 -1.61 11.66
C LEU A 56 17.32 -1.99 12.81
N LYS A 57 17.83 -2.68 13.86
CA LYS A 57 17.05 -2.94 15.08
C LYS A 57 16.54 -1.65 15.72
N THR A 58 17.41 -0.65 15.84
CA THR A 58 17.02 0.65 16.40
C THR A 58 15.97 1.35 15.54
N ASN A 59 16.07 1.26 14.22
CA ASN A 59 15.09 1.84 13.30
C ASN A 59 13.74 1.11 13.36
N LEU A 60 13.72 -0.22 13.48
CA LEU A 60 12.50 -0.99 13.67
C LEU A 60 11.81 -0.64 15.00
N ILE A 61 12.57 -0.57 16.11
CA ILE A 61 12.04 -0.17 17.42
C ILE A 61 11.47 1.25 17.36
N LYS A 62 12.18 2.21 16.77
CA LYS A 62 11.67 3.59 16.59
C LYS A 62 10.39 3.66 15.77
N GLN A 63 10.16 2.67 14.92
CA GLN A 63 8.98 2.58 14.07
C GLN A 63 7.87 1.69 14.68
N GLU A 64 8.00 1.34 15.99
CA GLU A 64 7.06 0.47 16.71
C GLU A 64 6.94 -0.95 16.14
N GLU A 65 7.95 -1.41 15.40
CA GLU A 65 8.04 -2.77 14.89
C GLU A 65 8.82 -3.66 15.89
N ASP A 66 8.38 -4.89 16.07
CA ASP A 66 9.04 -5.84 16.96
C ASP A 66 10.17 -6.58 16.22
N PRO A 67 11.46 -6.29 16.52
CA PRO A 67 12.57 -6.92 15.82
C PRO A 67 12.67 -8.44 16.04
N GLU A 68 12.11 -8.97 17.14
CA GLU A 68 12.19 -10.41 17.48
C GLU A 68 11.22 -11.24 16.66
N LYS A 69 10.13 -10.65 16.18
CA LYS A 69 9.19 -11.30 15.25
C LYS A 69 9.69 -11.34 13.82
N PHE A 70 10.85 -10.73 13.58
CA PHE A 70 11.44 -10.64 12.26
C PHE A 70 12.26 -11.90 11.96
N GLU A 71 11.64 -12.89 11.37
CA GLU A 71 12.31 -14.02 10.75
C GLU A 71 12.29 -13.89 9.22
N VAL A 72 13.34 -13.29 8.69
CA VAL A 72 13.61 -13.34 7.25
C VAL A 72 14.91 -14.17 7.08
N PRO A 73 14.89 -15.34 6.45
CA PRO A 73 16.07 -16.18 6.33
C PRO A 73 17.17 -15.54 5.42
N GLY A 74 18.39 -15.31 5.93
CA GLY A 74 19.58 -14.89 5.17
C GLY A 74 20.47 -13.82 5.82
N THR A 75 21.73 -13.95 5.61
CA THR A 75 22.77 -13.07 6.15
C THR A 75 22.85 -11.75 5.39
N LYS A 76 22.78 -10.60 6.08
CA LYS A 76 23.18 -9.28 5.57
C LYS A 76 22.10 -8.42 4.93
N PHE A 77 20.96 -8.26 5.58
CA PHE A 77 19.87 -7.37 5.18
C PHE A 77 20.33 -5.91 4.95
N ALA A 78 21.13 -5.36 5.86
CA ALA A 78 21.71 -4.03 5.69
C ALA A 78 22.58 -3.90 4.42
N LYS A 79 23.23 -5.00 3.99
CA LYS A 79 24.05 -5.02 2.78
C LYS A 79 23.19 -4.96 1.51
N TYR A 80 21.97 -5.51 1.52
CA TYR A 80 21.05 -5.44 0.37
C TYR A 80 20.64 -4.02 0.05
N PHE A 81 20.31 -3.23 1.07
CA PHE A 81 19.87 -1.85 0.85
C PHE A 81 21.01 -0.90 0.48
N ARG A 82 22.25 -1.33 0.69
CA ARG A 82 23.46 -0.63 0.21
C ARG A 82 23.95 -1.16 -1.14
N ASP A 83 23.44 -2.32 -1.60
CA ASP A 83 23.85 -2.89 -2.88
C ASP A 83 23.25 -2.11 -4.05
N GLU A 84 24.11 -1.53 -4.87
CA GLU A 84 23.74 -0.71 -6.01
C GLU A 84 22.86 -1.50 -7.01
N LYS A 85 23.21 -2.77 -7.27
CA LYS A 85 22.49 -3.62 -8.23
C LYS A 85 21.07 -3.93 -7.75
N THR A 86 20.89 -4.19 -6.47
CA THR A 86 19.57 -4.41 -5.87
C THR A 86 18.70 -3.18 -6.02
N ASN A 87 19.23 -2.01 -5.69
CA ASN A 87 18.50 -0.75 -5.82
C ASN A 87 18.19 -0.40 -7.27
N ASP A 88 19.08 -0.72 -8.21
CA ASP A 88 18.81 -0.58 -9.64
C ASP A 88 17.63 -1.43 -10.10
N VAL A 89 17.59 -2.69 -9.68
CA VAL A 89 16.47 -3.60 -9.99
C VAL A 89 15.16 -3.10 -9.38
N ILE A 90 15.17 -2.63 -8.14
CA ILE A 90 14.00 -2.03 -7.48
C ILE A 90 13.47 -0.87 -8.32
N ILE A 91 14.34 0.07 -8.71
CA ILE A 91 13.96 1.24 -9.48
C ILE A 91 13.42 0.84 -10.87
N GLN A 92 14.11 -0.06 -11.58
CA GLN A 92 13.68 -0.52 -12.90
C GLN A 92 12.32 -1.23 -12.85
N LYS A 93 12.11 -2.09 -11.84
CA LYS A 93 10.82 -2.77 -11.62
C LYS A 93 9.73 -1.77 -11.26
N PHE A 94 9.99 -0.80 -10.39
CA PHE A 94 9.07 0.28 -10.11
C PHE A 94 8.68 1.02 -11.40
N MET A 95 9.66 1.46 -12.19
CA MET A 95 9.41 2.19 -13.44
C MET A 95 8.62 1.40 -14.48
N SER A 96 8.68 0.07 -14.45
CA SER A 96 7.91 -0.79 -15.36
C SER A 96 6.48 -1.08 -14.87
N HIS A 97 6.20 -0.93 -13.57
CA HIS A 97 4.90 -1.31 -12.99
C HIS A 97 4.09 -0.12 -12.45
N CYS A 98 4.69 1.05 -12.24
CA CYS A 98 4.00 2.20 -11.66
C CYS A 98 2.97 2.82 -12.60
N HIS A 99 1.94 3.44 -12.04
CA HIS A 99 1.11 4.40 -12.76
C HIS A 99 1.92 5.60 -13.20
N LYS A 100 1.71 6.03 -14.43
CA LYS A 100 2.40 7.15 -15.06
C LYS A 100 1.40 8.16 -15.62
N THR A 101 1.81 9.40 -15.66
CA THR A 101 1.14 10.47 -16.42
C THR A 101 1.43 10.34 -17.91
N GLN A 102 0.75 11.10 -18.74
CA GLN A 102 0.89 11.08 -20.20
C GLN A 102 2.33 11.36 -20.66
N ASP A 103 3.08 12.18 -19.93
CA ASP A 103 4.49 12.48 -20.22
C ASP A 103 5.46 11.31 -19.87
N GLY A 104 4.92 10.14 -19.48
CA GLY A 104 5.68 8.95 -19.13
C GLY A 104 6.38 8.99 -17.78
N LYS A 105 6.21 10.05 -16.99
CA LYS A 105 6.73 10.15 -15.64
C LYS A 105 5.82 9.44 -14.63
N PRO A 106 6.38 8.90 -13.53
CA PRO A 106 5.55 8.34 -12.46
C PRO A 106 4.55 9.36 -11.91
N CYS A 107 3.33 8.92 -11.63
CA CYS A 107 2.40 9.68 -10.80
C CYS A 107 2.93 9.80 -9.38
N LYS A 108 2.28 10.62 -8.52
CA LYS A 108 2.67 10.77 -7.12
C LYS A 108 2.86 9.42 -6.44
N THR A 109 4.04 9.22 -5.88
CA THR A 109 4.54 7.93 -5.38
C THR A 109 5.17 8.08 -4.02
N ILE A 110 4.86 7.18 -3.08
CA ILE A 110 5.59 7.04 -1.82
C ILE A 110 6.36 5.72 -1.84
N PHE A 111 7.67 5.79 -1.64
CA PHE A 111 8.52 4.66 -1.28
C PHE A 111 8.66 4.61 0.24
N PHE A 112 8.27 3.50 0.83
CA PHE A 112 8.49 3.22 2.23
C PHE A 112 9.84 2.51 2.38
N CYS A 113 10.87 3.27 2.75
CA CYS A 113 12.24 2.81 2.84
C CYS A 113 12.56 2.24 4.23
N VAL A 114 13.54 1.33 4.30
CA VAL A 114 13.98 0.70 5.55
C VAL A 114 14.72 1.68 6.45
N SER A 115 15.65 2.47 5.87
CA SER A 115 16.50 3.40 6.60
C SER A 115 16.78 4.66 5.79
N VAL A 116 17.34 5.65 6.46
CA VAL A 116 17.75 6.90 5.83
C VAL A 116 18.85 6.68 4.78
N GLU A 117 19.79 5.76 5.06
CA GLU A 117 20.87 5.37 4.15
C GLU A 117 20.29 4.71 2.89
N HIS A 118 19.28 3.83 3.04
CA HIS A 118 18.58 3.25 1.91
C HIS A 118 17.92 4.33 1.06
N ALA A 119 17.21 5.27 1.66
CA ALA A 119 16.61 6.39 0.94
C ALA A 119 17.64 7.29 0.23
N LYS A 120 18.84 7.50 0.84
CA LYS A 120 19.97 8.21 0.22
C LYS A 120 20.48 7.46 -1.02
N GLU A 121 20.68 6.14 -0.89
CA GLU A 121 21.18 5.32 -2.00
C GLU A 121 20.17 5.24 -3.13
N LEU A 122 18.88 5.01 -2.85
CA LEU A 122 17.82 5.03 -3.86
C LEU A 122 17.81 6.38 -4.61
N LYS A 123 17.89 7.52 -3.91
CA LYS A 123 17.92 8.83 -4.58
C LYS A 123 19.12 8.95 -5.51
N LYS A 124 20.31 8.55 -5.06
CA LYS A 124 21.55 8.54 -5.88
C LYS A 124 21.36 7.66 -7.13
N ARG A 125 20.77 6.47 -6.96
CA ARG A 125 20.54 5.52 -8.08
C ARG A 125 19.48 6.02 -9.05
N PHE A 126 18.39 6.64 -8.59
CA PHE A 126 17.43 7.31 -9.47
C PHE A 126 18.10 8.36 -10.35
N GLY A 127 18.93 9.25 -9.76
CA GLY A 127 19.64 10.28 -10.54
C GLY A 127 20.59 9.69 -11.57
N LYS A 128 21.16 8.49 -11.31
CA LYS A 128 22.07 7.81 -12.26
C LYS A 128 21.30 7.10 -13.39
N LEU A 129 20.21 6.39 -13.06
CA LEU A 129 19.44 5.59 -14.03
C LEU A 129 18.46 6.45 -14.84
N TYR A 130 17.87 7.45 -14.18
CA TYR A 130 16.87 8.32 -14.75
C TYR A 130 17.19 9.80 -14.45
N PRO A 131 18.22 10.38 -15.10
CA PRO A 131 18.67 11.76 -14.83
C PRO A 131 17.55 12.79 -15.02
N ASN A 132 16.63 12.54 -15.93
CA ASN A 132 15.44 13.37 -16.19
C ASN A 132 14.41 13.38 -15.06
N LEU A 133 14.52 12.46 -14.10
CA LEU A 133 13.68 12.39 -12.90
C LEU A 133 14.42 12.85 -11.63
N SER A 134 15.65 13.34 -11.72
CA SER A 134 16.45 13.70 -10.55
C SER A 134 15.75 14.70 -9.63
N ASP A 135 15.09 15.70 -10.21
CA ASP A 135 14.35 16.73 -9.46
C ASP A 135 12.99 16.25 -8.99
N ASP A 136 12.46 15.19 -9.62
CA ASP A 136 11.19 14.56 -9.25
C ASP A 136 11.32 13.60 -8.05
N VAL A 137 12.55 13.32 -7.56
CA VAL A 137 12.80 12.41 -6.42
C VAL A 137 13.27 13.18 -5.20
N VAL A 138 12.50 13.12 -4.14
CA VAL A 138 12.82 13.76 -2.85
C VAL A 138 12.96 12.73 -1.73
N ARG A 139 13.86 12.97 -0.78
CA ARG A 139 13.89 12.25 0.49
C ARG A 139 13.06 13.00 1.52
N ILE A 140 12.23 12.29 2.27
CA ILE A 140 11.44 12.83 3.37
C ILE A 140 11.68 11.99 4.60
N THR A 141 12.62 12.45 5.44
CA THR A 141 13.05 11.75 6.65
C THR A 141 13.17 12.75 7.80
N SER A 142 12.85 12.34 9.02
CA SER A 142 12.86 13.21 10.21
C SER A 142 14.24 13.76 10.58
N GLU A 143 15.34 13.21 10.03
CA GLU A 143 16.69 13.70 10.23
C GLU A 143 16.99 14.99 9.46
N GLN A 144 16.18 15.34 8.47
CA GLN A 144 16.36 16.55 7.67
C GLN A 144 15.81 17.76 8.42
N ALA A 145 16.60 18.80 8.61
CA ALA A 145 16.21 20.00 9.35
C ALA A 145 14.94 20.68 8.79
N ARG A 146 14.64 20.49 7.49
CA ARG A 146 13.49 21.08 6.80
C ARG A 146 12.61 20.03 6.12
N TYR A 147 12.48 18.85 6.72
CA TYR A 147 11.66 17.79 6.10
C TYR A 147 10.19 18.20 5.91
N MET A 148 9.65 19.05 6.77
CA MET A 148 8.28 19.56 6.63
C MET A 148 8.09 20.46 5.40
N ASP A 149 9.13 21.18 4.97
CA ASP A 149 9.07 21.98 3.74
C ASP A 149 9.04 21.03 2.51
N GLU A 150 9.79 19.94 2.57
CA GLU A 150 9.76 18.90 1.52
C GLU A 150 8.41 18.14 1.51
N VAL A 151 7.80 17.90 2.67
CA VAL A 151 6.43 17.35 2.74
C VAL A 151 5.44 18.28 2.05
N LYS A 152 5.46 19.59 2.38
CA LYS A 152 4.57 20.59 1.76
C LYS A 152 4.80 20.70 0.26
N ARG A 153 6.07 20.68 -0.17
CA ARG A 153 6.41 20.70 -1.58
C ARG A 153 5.90 19.45 -2.31
N PHE A 154 6.06 18.27 -1.71
CA PHE A 154 5.53 17.02 -2.26
C PHE A 154 4.00 17.02 -2.33
N GLU A 155 3.33 17.64 -1.37
CA GLU A 155 1.87 17.76 -1.33
C GLU A 155 1.32 18.74 -2.37
N LYS A 156 1.96 19.92 -2.52
CA LYS A 156 1.36 21.08 -3.23
C LYS A 156 1.86 21.26 -4.66
N ASP A 157 3.07 20.79 -4.97
CA ASP A 157 3.70 21.02 -6.26
C ASP A 157 3.61 19.78 -7.14
N SER A 158 3.58 19.94 -8.46
CA SER A 158 3.62 18.82 -9.41
C SER A 158 4.92 18.02 -9.32
N SER A 159 6.04 18.65 -8.95
CA SER A 159 7.32 18.06 -8.65
C SER A 159 7.78 18.49 -7.23
N PRO A 160 8.30 17.57 -6.41
CA PRO A 160 8.69 16.19 -6.68
C PRO A 160 7.49 15.24 -6.82
N ARG A 161 7.67 14.17 -7.62
CA ARG A 161 6.65 13.12 -7.83
C ARG A 161 6.90 11.87 -6.99
N ILE A 162 8.14 11.62 -6.57
CA ILE A 162 8.55 10.43 -5.84
C ILE A 162 9.13 10.83 -4.50
N ALA A 163 8.48 10.44 -3.41
CA ALA A 163 8.95 10.62 -2.04
C ALA A 163 9.58 9.33 -1.50
N LEU A 164 10.87 9.38 -1.15
CA LEU A 164 11.58 8.30 -0.46
C LEU A 164 11.47 8.56 1.05
N SER A 165 10.54 7.87 1.71
CA SER A 165 10.16 8.14 3.11
C SER A 165 10.68 7.09 4.07
N VAL A 166 11.07 7.55 5.27
CA VAL A 166 11.36 6.71 6.41
C VAL A 166 10.54 7.21 7.60
N GLY A 167 9.41 6.55 7.85
CA GLY A 167 8.52 6.81 8.99
C GLY A 167 7.65 8.07 8.90
N VAL A 168 8.07 9.11 8.17
CA VAL A 168 7.38 10.42 8.16
C VAL A 168 6.04 10.37 7.42
N LEU A 169 5.98 9.72 6.27
CA LEU A 169 4.76 9.64 5.45
C LEU A 169 3.88 8.43 5.77
N ASP A 170 4.25 7.61 6.74
CA ASP A 170 3.46 6.47 7.17
C ASP A 170 2.11 6.94 7.73
N THR A 171 2.11 8.08 8.44
CA THR A 171 0.91 8.70 9.05
C THR A 171 0.87 10.21 8.77
N GLY A 172 -0.31 10.83 8.94
CA GLY A 172 -0.45 12.30 9.07
C GLY A 172 -0.37 13.14 7.79
N VAL A 173 -0.26 12.55 6.59
CA VAL A 173 -0.25 13.28 5.31
C VAL A 173 -1.46 12.90 4.48
N ASP A 174 -2.14 13.88 3.89
CA ASP A 174 -3.29 13.66 3.02
C ASP A 174 -3.03 14.26 1.63
N ILE A 175 -2.62 13.41 0.70
CA ILE A 175 -2.31 13.76 -0.70
C ILE A 175 -3.18 12.87 -1.59
N PRO A 176 -4.34 13.36 -2.05
CA PRO A 176 -5.28 12.57 -2.83
C PRO A 176 -4.72 12.01 -4.13
N GLU A 177 -3.74 12.69 -4.73
CA GLU A 177 -3.12 12.35 -6.01
C GLU A 177 -2.11 11.18 -5.94
N ILE A 178 -1.90 10.58 -4.76
CA ILE A 178 -1.02 9.40 -4.65
C ILE A 178 -1.64 8.24 -5.43
N CYS A 179 -0.90 7.76 -6.43
CA CYS A 179 -1.27 6.63 -7.28
C CYS A 179 -0.36 5.41 -7.10
N ASN A 180 0.80 5.56 -6.46
CA ASN A 180 1.71 4.43 -6.25
C ASN A 180 2.22 4.41 -4.81
N LEU A 181 2.14 3.25 -4.17
CA LEU A 181 2.73 2.95 -2.88
C LEU A 181 3.74 1.81 -3.08
N VAL A 182 5.00 2.05 -2.71
CA VAL A 182 6.10 1.11 -2.95
C VAL A 182 6.69 0.68 -1.61
N PHE A 183 6.49 -0.58 -1.28
CA PHE A 183 7.01 -1.16 -0.05
C PHE A 183 8.36 -1.82 -0.35
N VAL A 184 9.43 -1.16 0.07
CA VAL A 184 10.80 -1.69 0.05
C VAL A 184 11.30 -1.93 1.47
N ARG A 185 10.36 -2.24 2.36
CA ARG A 185 10.58 -2.63 3.75
C ARG A 185 9.49 -3.60 4.21
N PRO A 186 9.79 -4.50 5.15
CA PRO A 186 8.74 -5.24 5.84
C PRO A 186 7.98 -4.34 6.82
N VAL A 187 6.68 -4.59 6.95
CA VAL A 187 5.77 -3.96 7.91
C VAL A 187 5.02 -5.06 8.63
N PHE A 188 5.23 -5.23 9.94
CA PHE A 188 4.62 -6.31 10.72
C PHE A 188 3.32 -5.90 11.40
N SER A 189 3.20 -4.62 11.74
CA SER A 189 1.98 -4.09 12.33
C SER A 189 0.88 -3.98 11.28
N HIS A 190 -0.21 -4.74 11.46
CA HIS A 190 -1.38 -4.69 10.58
C HIS A 190 -1.99 -3.29 10.52
N ILE A 191 -2.12 -2.63 11.68
CA ILE A 191 -2.67 -1.27 11.77
C ILE A 191 -1.81 -0.29 10.97
N ARG A 192 -0.48 -0.34 11.17
CA ARG A 192 0.46 0.53 10.47
C ARG A 192 0.45 0.29 8.96
N PHE A 193 0.43 -0.97 8.54
CA PHE A 193 0.35 -1.31 7.13
C PHE A 193 -0.89 -0.69 6.47
N TRP A 194 -2.07 -0.82 7.10
CA TRP A 194 -3.29 -0.22 6.56
C TRP A 194 -3.29 1.31 6.63
N GLN A 195 -2.63 1.93 7.60
CA GLN A 195 -2.40 3.38 7.60
C GLN A 195 -1.56 3.84 6.42
N MET A 196 -0.52 3.06 6.05
CA MET A 196 0.31 3.33 4.88
C MET A 196 -0.47 3.10 3.57
N VAL A 197 -1.23 2.01 3.46
CA VAL A 197 -2.14 1.74 2.33
C VAL A 197 -3.18 2.85 2.19
N GLY A 198 -3.70 3.36 3.30
CA GLY A 198 -4.65 4.46 3.35
C GLY A 198 -4.16 5.76 2.68
N ARG A 199 -2.85 5.91 2.44
CA ARG A 199 -2.30 7.06 1.68
C ARG A 199 -2.73 7.06 0.22
N GLY A 200 -3.02 5.90 -0.36
CA GLY A 200 -3.47 5.76 -1.76
C GLY A 200 -4.99 5.76 -1.95
N THR A 201 -5.77 5.57 -0.89
CA THR A 201 -7.20 5.25 -1.00
C THR A 201 -8.11 6.42 -1.39
N ARG A 202 -7.63 7.66 -1.45
CA ARG A 202 -8.46 8.81 -1.82
C ARG A 202 -9.02 8.66 -3.22
N HIS A 203 -10.36 8.80 -3.35
CA HIS A 203 -11.05 8.75 -4.62
C HIS A 203 -10.74 10.00 -5.46
N ILE A 204 -10.90 9.92 -6.78
CA ILE A 204 -10.64 11.02 -7.72
C ILE A 204 -11.41 12.30 -7.39
N SER A 205 -12.58 12.19 -6.77
CA SER A 205 -13.37 13.36 -6.34
C SER A 205 -12.65 14.26 -5.33
N ALA A 206 -11.68 13.72 -4.59
CA ALA A 206 -10.85 14.45 -3.65
C ALA A 206 -9.60 15.06 -4.28
N CYS A 207 -9.23 14.65 -5.52
CA CYS A 207 -8.03 15.12 -6.20
C CYS A 207 -8.23 16.55 -6.73
N ALA A 208 -7.38 17.47 -6.29
CA ALA A 208 -7.35 18.86 -6.79
C ALA A 208 -6.64 18.97 -8.15
N HIS A 209 -5.60 18.13 -8.35
CA HIS A 209 -4.70 18.17 -9.51
C HIS A 209 -4.87 16.92 -10.38
N LYS A 210 -5.90 16.91 -11.21
CA LYS A 210 -6.20 15.76 -12.07
C LYS A 210 -5.12 15.50 -13.12
N ASP A 211 -4.41 16.52 -13.56
CA ASP A 211 -3.28 16.44 -14.48
C ASP A 211 -2.07 15.66 -13.91
N TRP A 212 -2.04 15.36 -12.61
CA TRP A 212 -1.02 14.52 -11.98
C TRP A 212 -1.39 13.03 -11.97
N LEU A 213 -2.60 12.70 -12.41
CA LEU A 213 -3.14 11.36 -12.45
C LEU A 213 -2.84 10.66 -13.78
N PRO A 214 -2.99 9.34 -13.87
CA PRO A 214 -2.96 8.63 -15.14
C PRO A 214 -4.02 9.16 -16.10
N GLU A 215 -3.75 9.05 -17.40
CA GLU A 215 -4.70 9.38 -18.44
C GLU A 215 -5.20 8.10 -19.14
N TYR A 216 -6.50 8.03 -19.34
CA TYR A 216 -7.17 6.95 -20.06
C TYR A 216 -8.11 7.56 -21.11
N ASP A 217 -7.84 7.30 -22.39
CA ASP A 217 -8.66 7.80 -23.49
C ASP A 217 -8.87 9.34 -23.48
N GLY A 218 -7.81 10.08 -23.14
CA GLY A 218 -7.86 11.55 -23.05
C GLY A 218 -8.46 12.12 -21.76
N VAL A 219 -8.75 11.27 -20.77
CA VAL A 219 -9.33 11.69 -19.50
C VAL A 219 -8.39 11.28 -18.34
N HIS A 220 -8.00 12.26 -17.53
CA HIS A 220 -7.27 11.97 -16.30
C HIS A 220 -8.19 11.33 -15.26
N ASP A 221 -7.80 10.14 -14.79
CA ASP A 221 -8.61 9.37 -13.85
C ASP A 221 -7.73 8.61 -12.85
N LYS A 222 -8.28 8.36 -11.67
CA LYS A 222 -7.72 7.49 -10.64
C LYS A 222 -8.61 6.26 -10.47
N LYS A 223 -8.55 5.36 -11.47
CA LYS A 223 -9.33 4.11 -11.44
C LYS A 223 -8.93 3.20 -10.31
N ASP A 224 -7.66 3.21 -9.94
CA ASP A 224 -7.06 2.50 -8.82
C ASP A 224 -5.77 3.18 -8.39
N PHE A 225 -5.17 2.69 -7.30
CA PHE A 225 -3.79 2.99 -6.94
C PHE A 225 -2.99 1.70 -6.81
N ARG A 226 -1.70 1.75 -7.15
CA ARG A 226 -0.83 0.58 -7.10
C ARG A 226 -0.14 0.41 -5.77
N ILE A 227 -0.12 -0.84 -5.30
CA ILE A 227 0.70 -1.29 -4.19
C ILE A 227 1.77 -2.22 -4.80
N LEU A 228 3.02 -1.77 -4.83
CA LEU A 228 4.16 -2.55 -5.28
C LEU A 228 4.93 -3.03 -4.05
N ASP A 229 4.79 -4.31 -3.73
CA ASP A 229 5.42 -4.92 -2.56
C ASP A 229 6.63 -5.74 -2.99
N PHE A 230 7.82 -5.24 -2.68
CA PHE A 230 9.07 -5.93 -2.98
C PHE A 230 9.31 -7.03 -1.94
N LYS A 231 9.23 -8.28 -2.40
CA LYS A 231 9.36 -9.48 -1.57
C LYS A 231 10.77 -9.62 -0.99
N PHE A 232 10.85 -9.96 0.31
CA PHE A 232 12.09 -10.20 1.04
C PHE A 232 12.19 -11.69 1.42
N GLY A 233 12.90 -12.49 0.65
CA GLY A 233 12.88 -13.93 0.82
C GLY A 233 11.47 -14.48 0.63
N GLU A 234 10.91 -15.14 1.65
CA GLU A 234 9.51 -15.59 1.64
C GLU A 234 8.51 -14.54 2.15
N PHE A 235 9.00 -13.46 2.79
CA PHE A 235 8.16 -12.41 3.34
C PHE A 235 7.64 -11.45 2.26
N SER A 236 6.37 -11.15 2.33
CA SER A 236 5.67 -10.14 1.55
C SER A 236 4.62 -9.47 2.43
N ASN A 237 4.59 -8.15 2.43
CA ASN A 237 3.58 -7.39 3.19
C ASN A 237 2.16 -7.74 2.74
N ILE A 238 1.96 -7.93 1.43
CA ILE A 238 0.66 -8.32 0.85
C ILE A 238 0.20 -9.67 1.41
N LYS A 239 1.11 -10.67 1.48
CA LYS A 239 0.79 -12.01 2.04
C LYS A 239 0.57 -11.95 3.54
N GLU A 240 1.45 -11.25 4.28
CA GLU A 240 1.38 -11.12 5.74
C GLU A 240 0.05 -10.50 6.19
N HIS A 241 -0.39 -9.46 5.48
CA HIS A 241 -1.63 -8.74 5.80
C HIS A 241 -2.85 -9.22 5.01
N GLN A 242 -2.73 -10.32 4.27
CA GLN A 242 -3.81 -11.01 3.55
C GLN A 242 -4.54 -10.10 2.55
N ILE A 243 -3.80 -9.23 1.85
CA ILE A 243 -4.37 -8.45 0.75
C ILE A 243 -4.47 -9.33 -0.51
N GLU A 244 -5.53 -9.16 -1.28
CA GLU A 244 -5.64 -9.80 -2.59
C GLU A 244 -4.63 -9.19 -3.56
N SER A 245 -3.71 -10.00 -4.11
CA SER A 245 -2.77 -9.56 -5.13
C SER A 245 -3.32 -9.79 -6.54
N THR A 246 -2.95 -8.94 -7.47
CA THR A 246 -3.34 -9.02 -8.89
C THR A 246 -2.79 -10.25 -9.58
N ASP A 247 -1.63 -10.77 -9.11
CA ASP A 247 -1.05 -12.02 -9.63
C ASP A 247 -1.99 -13.22 -9.40
N ASN A 248 -2.94 -13.10 -8.46
CA ASN A 248 -4.00 -14.05 -8.18
C ASN A 248 -5.36 -13.60 -8.72
N LYS A 249 -5.45 -12.48 -9.42
CA LYS A 249 -6.72 -12.05 -10.04
C LYS A 249 -7.10 -12.99 -11.18
N LYS A 250 -7.85 -13.97 -10.82
CA LYS A 250 -8.95 -14.42 -11.65
C LYS A 250 -9.92 -13.24 -11.73
N SER A 251 -10.42 -12.94 -12.88
CA SER A 251 -11.17 -11.76 -13.29
C SER A 251 -12.09 -11.16 -12.20
N GLY A 252 -12.46 -9.86 -12.29
CA GLY A 252 -13.32 -9.18 -11.32
C GLY A 252 -14.70 -9.86 -11.10
N THR A 253 -15.08 -10.83 -11.92
CA THR A 253 -16.14 -11.81 -11.73
C THR A 253 -15.88 -12.69 -10.51
N ASP A 254 -14.63 -13.11 -10.24
CA ASP A 254 -14.31 -14.02 -9.14
C ASP A 254 -14.44 -13.37 -7.75
N ILE A 255 -14.16 -12.08 -7.63
CA ILE A 255 -14.35 -11.36 -6.35
C ILE A 255 -15.84 -11.27 -6.01
N ARG A 256 -16.68 -10.97 -7.00
CA ARG A 256 -18.12 -10.92 -6.82
C ARG A 256 -18.67 -12.30 -6.45
N ILE A 257 -18.15 -13.36 -7.06
CA ILE A 257 -18.50 -14.75 -6.75
C ILE A 257 -18.09 -15.10 -5.32
N LYS A 258 -16.86 -14.78 -4.88
CA LYS A 258 -16.40 -15.05 -3.51
C LYS A 258 -17.21 -14.28 -2.45
N ILE A 259 -17.58 -13.02 -2.72
CA ILE A 259 -18.46 -12.25 -1.83
C ILE A 259 -19.82 -12.93 -1.75
N PHE A 260 -20.36 -13.34 -2.88
CA PHE A 260 -21.64 -14.03 -2.96
C PHE A 260 -21.60 -15.41 -2.26
N GLU A 261 -20.53 -16.17 -2.43
CA GLU A 261 -20.29 -17.43 -1.72
C GLU A 261 -20.20 -17.22 -0.20
N LYS A 262 -19.54 -16.15 0.23
CA LYS A 262 -19.41 -15.81 1.66
C LYS A 262 -20.74 -15.36 2.27
N GLU A 263 -21.57 -14.64 1.52
CA GLU A 263 -22.93 -14.28 1.91
C GLU A 263 -23.82 -15.54 2.00
N LEU A 264 -23.70 -16.47 1.06
CA LEU A 264 -24.39 -17.76 1.11
C LEU A 264 -23.93 -18.64 2.29
N GLU A 265 -22.64 -18.57 2.63
CA GLU A 265 -22.08 -19.28 3.79
C GLU A 265 -22.58 -18.67 5.11
N LEU A 266 -22.74 -17.36 5.18
CA LEU A 266 -23.35 -16.69 6.33
C LEU A 266 -24.81 -17.12 6.53
N LEU A 267 -25.58 -17.33 5.47
CA LEU A 267 -26.95 -17.84 5.56
C LEU A 267 -27.05 -19.25 6.16
N LYS A 268 -25.96 -20.04 6.12
CA LYS A 268 -25.89 -21.38 6.72
C LYS A 268 -25.64 -21.36 8.24
N ARG A 269 -25.23 -20.21 8.79
CA ARG A 269 -24.98 -20.05 10.24
C ARG A 269 -26.31 -19.86 11.00
N LYS A 270 -26.30 -20.09 12.32
CA LYS A 270 -27.44 -19.74 13.19
C LYS A 270 -27.54 -18.23 13.34
N LEU A 271 -28.26 -17.61 12.43
CA LEU A 271 -28.58 -16.18 12.43
C LEU A 271 -29.99 -15.95 12.96
N THR A 272 -30.23 -14.78 13.52
CA THR A 272 -31.57 -14.32 13.86
C THR A 272 -32.43 -14.12 12.59
N ASP A 273 -33.74 -14.20 12.71
CA ASP A 273 -34.64 -14.05 11.54
C ASP A 273 -34.50 -12.67 10.87
N LYS A 274 -34.16 -11.63 11.65
CA LYS A 274 -33.92 -10.28 11.15
C LYS A 274 -32.65 -10.22 10.27
N GLU A 275 -31.57 -10.84 10.71
CA GLU A 275 -30.29 -10.92 9.96
C GLU A 275 -30.46 -11.74 8.69
N LYS A 276 -31.16 -12.87 8.76
CA LYS A 276 -31.49 -13.70 7.58
C LYS A 276 -32.28 -12.91 6.53
N LYS A 277 -33.25 -12.07 6.96
CA LYS A 277 -34.04 -11.25 6.07
C LYS A 277 -33.16 -10.25 5.31
N ILE A 278 -32.30 -9.51 6.01
CA ILE A 278 -31.39 -8.52 5.41
C ILE A 278 -30.45 -9.17 4.40
N ILE A 279 -29.83 -10.30 4.75
CA ILE A 279 -28.91 -11.00 3.84
C ILE A 279 -29.67 -11.55 2.61
N LYS A 280 -30.88 -12.09 2.79
CA LYS A 280 -31.71 -12.56 1.68
C LYS A 280 -32.10 -11.44 0.73
N GLU A 281 -32.52 -10.29 1.23
CA GLU A 281 -32.82 -9.11 0.43
C GLU A 281 -31.62 -8.66 -0.40
N HIS A 282 -30.43 -8.62 0.20
CA HIS A 282 -29.18 -8.25 -0.48
C HIS A 282 -28.77 -9.26 -1.56
N VAL A 283 -28.91 -10.56 -1.29
CA VAL A 283 -28.63 -11.63 -2.26
C VAL A 283 -29.61 -11.55 -3.46
N VAL A 284 -30.91 -11.36 -3.20
CA VAL A 284 -31.94 -11.23 -4.25
C VAL A 284 -31.69 -10.01 -5.12
N GLU A 285 -31.31 -8.87 -4.53
CA GLU A 285 -30.95 -7.66 -5.29
C GLU A 285 -29.74 -7.88 -6.21
N LYS A 286 -28.73 -8.62 -5.76
CA LYS A 286 -27.55 -8.97 -6.58
C LYS A 286 -27.91 -9.92 -7.73
N VAL A 287 -28.74 -10.93 -7.49
CA VAL A 287 -29.20 -11.87 -8.51
C VAL A 287 -29.99 -11.12 -9.60
N ASN A 288 -30.93 -10.25 -9.20
CA ASN A 288 -31.74 -9.47 -10.14
C ASN A 288 -30.89 -8.51 -11.02
N LYS A 289 -29.73 -8.01 -10.49
CA LYS A 289 -28.80 -7.19 -11.28
C LYS A 289 -27.98 -8.01 -12.29
N ILE A 290 -27.88 -9.33 -12.13
CA ILE A 290 -27.20 -10.23 -13.08
C ILE A 290 -28.14 -10.49 -14.27
N ASP A 291 -29.44 -10.77 -14.02
CA ASP A 291 -30.43 -11.07 -15.07
C ASP A 291 -30.75 -9.87 -15.99
N GLN A 292 -30.46 -8.64 -15.56
CA GLN A 292 -30.67 -7.43 -16.39
C GLN A 292 -29.52 -7.11 -17.35
N LYS A 293 -28.44 -7.90 -17.36
CA LYS A 293 -27.23 -7.69 -18.19
C LYS A 293 -26.93 -8.86 -19.14
N SER A 294 -27.80 -9.85 -19.24
CA SER A 294 -27.70 -10.95 -20.20
C SER A 294 -28.49 -10.69 -21.50
#